data_2b75a644580ad0f0e607d453652c9cd9
#
_entry.id   2b75a644580ad0f0e607d453652c9cd9
#
_cell.length_a   1.000
_cell.length_b   1.000
_cell.length_c   1.000
_cell.angle_alpha   90.00
_cell.angle_beta   90.00
_cell.angle_gamma   90.00
#
_symmetry.space_group_name_H-M   'P 1'
#
loop_
_entity.id
_entity.type
_entity.pdbx_description
1 polymer ?
#
loop_
_entity_poly.entity_id
_entity_poly.type
_entity_poly.pdbx_seq_one_letter_code
_entity_poly.pdbx_strand_id
1 'polypeptide(L)'
;MSILQNALDSIAIGLEDFESTDERRIISSTRNIFAGILLLFKHKLCELSPAGSDEALIKQRVLPEIDATGAVNWIGKGKKTVDVQNIKDRFESLNISVDW
;
A
#
# COMPACT_ATOMS: atom_id res chain seq x y z
N MET A 1 -0.14 13.69 6.67
CA MET A 1 -1.21 13.13 5.83
C MET A 1 -1.14 11.62 5.86
N SER A 2 -2.25 10.94 6.03
CA SER A 2 -2.28 9.48 6.11
C SER A 2 -2.24 8.84 4.72
N ILE A 3 -1.89 7.54 4.67
CA ILE A 3 -1.97 6.77 3.42
C ILE A 3 -3.41 6.74 2.91
N LEU A 4 -4.38 6.55 3.79
CA LEU A 4 -5.79 6.55 3.42
C LEU A 4 -6.22 7.88 2.80
N GLN A 5 -5.85 9.00 3.42
CA GLN A 5 -6.18 10.32 2.89
C GLN A 5 -5.54 10.55 1.52
N ASN A 6 -4.26 10.16 1.37
CA ASN A 6 -3.56 10.25 0.08
C ASN A 6 -4.25 9.40 -0.99
N ALA A 7 -4.72 8.20 -0.63
CA ALA A 7 -5.45 7.32 -1.53
C ALA A 7 -6.75 7.98 -2.02
N LEU A 8 -7.53 8.51 -1.09
CA LEU A 8 -8.82 9.15 -1.41
C LEU A 8 -8.62 10.41 -2.26
N ASP A 9 -7.62 11.22 -1.93
CA ASP A 9 -7.31 12.43 -2.69
C ASP A 9 -6.85 12.10 -4.11
N SER A 10 -6.02 11.08 -4.29
CA SER A 10 -5.57 10.64 -5.61
C SER A 10 -6.73 10.16 -6.48
N ILE A 11 -7.65 9.41 -5.91
CA ILE A 11 -8.84 8.93 -6.62
C ILE A 11 -9.75 10.10 -6.99
N ALA A 12 -9.96 11.04 -6.08
CA ALA A 12 -10.77 12.22 -6.33
C ALA A 12 -10.22 13.07 -7.47
N ILE A 13 -8.90 13.34 -7.45
CA ILE A 13 -8.22 14.07 -8.53
C ILE A 13 -8.35 13.31 -9.86
N GLY A 14 -8.19 11.99 -9.82
CA GLY A 14 -8.35 11.15 -11.01
C GLY A 14 -9.75 11.23 -11.61
N LEU A 15 -10.79 11.24 -10.77
CA LEU A 15 -12.18 11.38 -11.23
C LEU A 15 -12.44 12.76 -11.82
N GLU A 16 -11.90 13.82 -11.20
CA GLU A 16 -12.00 15.18 -11.75
C GLU A 16 -11.34 15.28 -13.13
N ASP A 17 -10.15 14.69 -13.27
CA ASP A 17 -9.44 14.66 -14.55
C ASP A 17 -10.21 13.88 -15.63
N PHE A 18 -10.87 12.79 -15.25
CA PHE A 18 -11.68 11.98 -16.16
C PHE A 18 -12.87 12.77 -16.71
N GLU A 19 -13.46 13.65 -15.92
CA GLU A 19 -14.58 14.51 -16.35
C GLU A 19 -14.14 15.69 -17.21
N SER A 20 -12.83 15.92 -17.35
CA SER A 20 -12.28 17.02 -18.14
C SER A 20 -12.49 16.77 -19.64
N THR A 21 -12.64 17.85 -20.40
CA THR A 21 -12.68 17.79 -21.87
C THR A 21 -11.29 17.74 -22.51
N ASP A 22 -10.22 17.89 -21.73
CA ASP A 22 -8.84 17.80 -22.21
C ASP A 22 -8.37 16.35 -22.25
N GLU A 23 -8.14 15.82 -23.44
CA GLU A 23 -7.73 14.42 -23.65
C GLU A 23 -6.43 14.06 -22.90
N ARG A 24 -5.53 15.01 -22.67
CA ARG A 24 -4.30 14.77 -21.93
C ARG A 24 -4.58 14.41 -20.48
N ARG A 25 -5.69 14.87 -19.92
CA ARG A 25 -6.08 14.57 -18.55
C ARG A 25 -6.60 13.15 -18.35
N ILE A 26 -6.93 12.45 -19.41
CA ILE A 26 -7.29 11.02 -19.33
C ILE A 26 -6.10 10.21 -18.83
N ILE A 27 -4.90 10.53 -19.30
CA ILE A 27 -3.67 9.86 -18.83
C ILE A 27 -3.43 10.15 -17.34
N SER A 28 -3.58 11.41 -16.94
CA SER A 28 -3.46 11.82 -15.54
C SER A 28 -4.52 11.12 -14.67
N SER A 29 -5.76 11.05 -15.15
CA SER A 29 -6.85 10.34 -14.47
C SER A 29 -6.49 8.89 -14.19
N THR A 30 -6.03 8.17 -15.20
CA THR A 30 -5.66 6.75 -15.07
C THR A 30 -4.55 6.56 -14.04
N ARG A 31 -3.51 7.39 -14.10
CA ARG A 31 -2.38 7.33 -13.16
C ARG A 31 -2.82 7.60 -11.72
N ASN A 32 -3.64 8.62 -11.51
CA ASN A 32 -4.09 9.00 -10.17
C ASN A 32 -5.02 7.97 -9.56
N ILE A 33 -5.94 7.41 -10.34
CA ILE A 33 -6.84 6.36 -9.86
C ILE A 33 -6.03 5.10 -9.51
N PHE A 34 -5.11 4.70 -10.39
CA PHE A 34 -4.25 3.53 -10.12
C PHE A 34 -3.40 3.71 -8.87
N ALA A 35 -2.76 4.89 -8.73
CA ALA A 35 -1.95 5.20 -7.55
C ALA A 35 -2.79 5.16 -6.27
N GLY A 36 -4.01 5.71 -6.32
CA GLY A 36 -4.93 5.69 -5.19
C GLY A 36 -5.33 4.28 -4.78
N ILE A 37 -5.61 3.40 -5.75
CA ILE A 37 -5.94 1.99 -5.48
C ILE A 37 -4.77 1.29 -4.81
N LEU A 38 -3.54 1.48 -5.30
CA LEU A 38 -2.35 0.90 -4.67
C LEU A 38 -2.18 1.37 -3.22
N LEU A 39 -2.44 2.66 -2.96
CA LEU A 39 -2.38 3.21 -1.61
C LEU A 39 -3.45 2.60 -0.70
N LEU A 40 -4.65 2.30 -1.22
CA LEU A 40 -5.67 1.60 -0.45
C LEU A 40 -5.20 0.20 -0.05
N PHE A 41 -4.57 -0.54 -0.95
CA PHE A 41 -4.01 -1.85 -0.62
C PHE A 41 -2.90 -1.74 0.43
N LYS A 42 -2.01 -0.76 0.30
CA LYS A 42 -0.98 -0.51 1.30
C LYS A 42 -1.57 -0.12 2.65
N HIS A 43 -2.63 0.67 2.67
CA HIS A 43 -3.34 1.01 3.90
C HIS A 43 -3.86 -0.25 4.60
N LYS A 44 -4.44 -1.19 3.85
CA LYS A 44 -4.90 -2.46 4.40
C LYS A 44 -3.75 -3.26 5.02
N LEU A 45 -2.62 -3.33 4.34
CA LEU A 45 -1.43 -4.00 4.89
C LEU A 45 -0.89 -3.29 6.14
N CYS A 46 -0.93 -1.95 6.17
CA CYS A 46 -0.58 -1.17 7.36
C CYS A 46 -1.44 -1.58 8.56
N GLU A 47 -2.76 -1.65 8.37
CA GLU A 47 -3.70 -2.03 9.44
C GLU A 47 -3.43 -3.44 9.98
N LEU A 48 -3.01 -4.35 9.10
CA LEU A 48 -2.72 -5.73 9.47
C LEU A 48 -1.31 -5.93 10.03
N SER A 49 -0.43 -4.94 9.91
CA SER A 49 0.94 -5.04 10.41
C SER A 49 0.94 -5.10 11.93
N PRO A 50 1.70 -6.05 12.54
CA PRO A 50 1.78 -6.16 13.98
C PRO A 50 2.31 -4.88 14.64
N ALA A 51 1.81 -4.56 15.82
CA ALA A 51 2.29 -3.43 16.60
C ALA A 51 3.80 -3.59 16.88
N GLY A 52 4.56 -2.51 16.72
CA GLY A 52 6.02 -2.53 16.93
C GLY A 52 6.83 -3.16 15.80
N SER A 53 6.20 -3.63 14.73
CA SER A 53 6.89 -4.23 13.59
C SER A 53 7.42 -3.22 12.56
N ASP A 54 7.23 -1.92 12.81
CA ASP A 54 7.54 -0.84 11.87
C ASP A 54 6.85 -1.05 10.51
N GLU A 55 5.54 -1.32 10.57
CA GLU A 55 4.70 -1.52 9.39
C GLU A 55 5.25 -2.60 8.45
N ALA A 56 5.64 -3.74 9.02
CA ALA A 56 6.32 -4.80 8.30
C ALA A 56 5.64 -5.21 7.00
N LEU A 57 4.30 -5.24 6.95
CA LEU A 57 3.58 -5.74 5.78
C LEU A 57 3.62 -4.79 4.57
N ILE A 58 3.94 -3.51 4.77
CA ILE A 58 4.11 -2.57 3.64
C ILE A 58 5.56 -2.34 3.27
N LYS A 59 6.50 -2.81 4.09
CA LYS A 59 7.92 -2.69 3.77
C LYS A 59 8.35 -3.82 2.84
N GLN A 60 9.15 -3.49 1.84
CA GLN A 60 9.66 -4.48 0.90
C GLN A 60 10.65 -5.42 1.57
N ARG A 61 11.43 -4.90 2.52
CA ARG A 61 12.43 -5.67 3.28
C ARG A 61 11.94 -5.88 4.71
N VAL A 62 11.94 -7.13 5.16
CA VAL A 62 11.55 -7.51 6.53
C VAL A 62 12.63 -8.43 7.08
N LEU A 63 13.12 -8.12 8.28
CA LEU A 63 14.18 -8.89 8.95
C LEU A 63 13.71 -9.37 10.31
N PRO A 64 14.19 -10.55 10.76
CA PRO A 64 13.90 -11.01 12.11
C PRO A 64 14.74 -10.27 13.13
N GLU A 65 14.15 -9.98 14.30
CA GLU A 65 14.83 -9.44 15.47
C GLU A 65 14.37 -10.18 16.70
N ILE A 66 15.26 -10.31 17.70
CA ILE A 66 14.94 -10.94 18.98
C ILE A 66 14.61 -9.83 19.97
N ASP A 67 13.45 -9.93 20.63
CA ASP A 67 13.04 -8.98 21.66
C ASP A 67 13.62 -9.34 23.04
N ALA A 68 13.30 -8.54 24.07
CA ALA A 68 13.79 -8.74 25.43
C ALA A 68 13.34 -10.08 26.05
N THR A 69 12.28 -10.70 25.52
CA THR A 69 11.76 -11.99 25.99
C THR A 69 12.38 -13.18 25.25
N GLY A 70 13.23 -12.92 24.24
CA GLY A 70 13.82 -13.97 23.40
C GLY A 70 12.91 -14.41 22.26
N ALA A 71 11.76 -13.78 22.05
CA ALA A 71 10.87 -14.08 20.94
C ALA A 71 11.36 -13.45 19.65
N VAL A 72 11.17 -14.15 18.54
CA VAL A 72 11.52 -13.64 17.20
C VAL A 72 10.36 -12.79 16.66
N ASN A 73 10.67 -11.56 16.27
CA ASN A 73 9.73 -10.65 15.64
C ASN A 73 10.24 -10.24 14.24
N TRP A 74 9.33 -10.09 13.31
CA TRP A 74 9.66 -9.65 11.95
C TRP A 74 9.41 -8.16 11.83
N ILE A 75 10.46 -7.39 11.54
CA ILE A 75 10.43 -5.92 11.55
C ILE A 75 10.75 -5.37 10.18
N GLY A 76 9.95 -4.41 9.72
CA GLY A 76 10.16 -3.72 8.46
C GLY A 76 11.41 -2.85 8.49
N LYS A 77 12.21 -2.89 7.43
CA LYS A 77 13.47 -2.16 7.32
C LYS A 77 13.51 -1.33 6.04
N GLY A 78 14.19 -0.18 6.13
CA GLY A 78 14.42 0.69 4.99
C GLY A 78 13.21 1.52 4.60
N LYS A 79 13.33 2.23 3.46
CA LYS A 79 12.30 3.15 2.97
C LYS A 79 11.48 2.57 1.82
N LYS A 80 11.95 1.51 1.16
CA LYS A 80 11.21 0.89 0.06
C LYS A 80 9.97 0.20 0.57
N THR A 81 8.84 0.49 -0.08
CA THR A 81 7.57 -0.18 0.19
C THR A 81 7.26 -1.20 -0.89
N VAL A 82 6.26 -2.04 -0.62
CA VAL A 82 5.85 -3.10 -1.54
C VAL A 82 5.39 -2.56 -2.89
N ASP A 83 5.73 -3.26 -3.96
CA ASP A 83 5.19 -3.03 -5.30
C ASP A 83 3.92 -3.87 -5.53
N VAL A 84 3.37 -3.83 -6.75
CA VAL A 84 2.13 -4.56 -7.09
C VAL A 84 2.28 -6.06 -6.85
N GLN A 85 3.40 -6.65 -7.28
CA GLN A 85 3.62 -8.09 -7.11
C GLN A 85 3.76 -8.46 -5.64
N ASN A 86 4.50 -7.65 -4.87
CA ASN A 86 4.62 -7.87 -3.42
C ASN A 86 3.25 -7.80 -2.73
N ILE A 87 2.39 -6.85 -3.12
CA ILE A 87 1.04 -6.70 -2.57
C ILE A 87 0.22 -7.95 -2.85
N LYS A 88 0.23 -8.44 -4.08
CA LYS A 88 -0.47 -9.68 -4.46
C LYS A 88 -0.02 -10.87 -3.62
N ASP A 89 1.30 -11.05 -3.50
CA ASP A 89 1.88 -12.17 -2.76
C ASP A 89 1.50 -12.10 -1.27
N ARG A 90 1.53 -10.91 -0.69
CA ARG A 90 1.17 -10.73 0.73
C ARG A 90 -0.31 -10.92 0.98
N PHE A 91 -1.16 -10.45 0.09
CA PHE A 91 -2.61 -10.68 0.20
C PHE A 91 -2.91 -12.17 0.10
N GLU A 92 -2.27 -12.89 -0.81
CA GLU A 92 -2.42 -14.34 -0.91
C GLU A 92 -1.98 -15.05 0.36
N SER A 93 -0.82 -14.68 0.92
CA SER A 93 -0.33 -15.25 2.18
C SER A 93 -1.24 -14.96 3.36
N LEU A 94 -1.99 -13.86 3.33
CA LEU A 94 -2.93 -13.45 4.37
C LEU A 94 -4.36 -13.95 4.11
N ASN A 95 -4.57 -14.74 3.05
CA ASN A 95 -5.88 -15.23 2.63
C ASN A 95 -6.87 -14.10 2.30
N ILE A 96 -6.36 -12.97 1.79
CA ILE A 96 -7.19 -11.87 1.31
C ILE A 96 -7.43 -12.07 -0.17
N SER A 97 -8.70 -12.24 -0.54
CA SER A 97 -9.10 -12.47 -1.92
C SER A 97 -9.37 -11.14 -2.63
N VAL A 98 -8.73 -10.95 -3.77
CA VAL A 98 -8.96 -9.77 -4.63
C VAL A 98 -9.10 -10.25 -6.06
N ASP A 99 -10.08 -9.73 -6.76
CA ASP A 99 -10.29 -10.04 -8.17
C ASP A 99 -9.36 -9.11 -8.99
N TRP A 100 -8.19 -9.63 -9.26
CA TRP A 100 -7.19 -8.87 -10.02
C TRP A 100 -7.54 -8.85 -11.51
#